data_5832a44c0dd413f693ce3a91d0a6f6c5
#
_entry.id   5832a44c0dd413f693ce3a91d0a6f6c5
#
_cell.length_a   1.000
_cell.length_b   1.000
_cell.length_c   1.000
_cell.angle_alpha   90.00
_cell.angle_beta   90.00
_cell.angle_gamma   90.00
#
_symmetry.space_group_name_H-M   'P 1'
#
loop_
_entity.id
_entity.type
_entity.pdbx_description
1 polymer ?
#
loop_
_entity_poly.entity_id
_entity_poly.type
_entity_poly.pdbx_seq_one_letter_code
_entity_poly.pdbx_strand_id
1 'polypeptide(L)'
;MTDKQSLKQHLLQLDNRGYKAYKEIQGSYNFDEFTLIIDWVQGDPFASPSKFRVKIPPNIARIPCELFQSRSREIALRDYLTRQFDKAARHTSSKRGTGKSGTIAVTRLGQEVLERTSALIVSSNTSDSEDLGGVEMRFSVGLPAGGRSILGRQAAEMLCEDIPRIVSLSLKYSSLNAAECRRHVETVEDADWLREQLAEKRLVAFVADGSILPRRSGVDNRPLLNDAVAFVSPPSLKVEFNCPNRGLIFGMGIPAGITLIVGGGYHGKSTLLRAIELGVYNRIPGDGREFVVTNPAAVKIRAEDGRSVAGVDISPFINHLPQGRDTVQFYTENASGSTSQAANIIEALEVGIRKFGNEQCTGFNGCQSDGSRKKEEGKGNEEQERRKKEQDLVPVLLVDEDTAATNFMIRDRRMQELIAKDKEPITPFIDKVKQLYADCGVSTILVMGGSGDYFDVADTVISMDNFQAYNVTEKAKEIANKYSASRAAEGGESFGEITHRVPVPASLDPSRGRRDVRVKVRDVDELAFGNEEIDLGAVEQIADSGQLRAIAAAMVCAKQQYMDGKRTLSEIIDLVMADIETEGMDILSSFPEGDFAMFRRFELAAAINRLRSLSVVAKR
;
A
#
# COMPACT_ATOMS: atom_id res chain seq x y z
N MET A 1 38.00 6.73 12.21
CA MET A 1 36.73 7.30 12.68
C MET A 1 37.03 8.30 13.77
N THR A 2 36.45 9.48 13.68
CA THR A 2 36.49 10.49 14.73
C THR A 2 35.62 10.03 15.91
N ASP A 3 35.93 10.41 17.11
CA ASP A 3 35.18 10.02 18.30
C ASP A 3 34.14 11.08 18.73
N LYS A 4 33.31 10.72 19.69
CA LYS A 4 32.28 11.59 20.29
C LYS A 4 32.90 12.89 20.84
N GLN A 5 34.09 12.83 21.42
CA GLN A 5 34.76 13.99 22.04
C GLN A 5 35.20 15.00 20.98
N SER A 6 35.72 14.50 19.85
CA SER A 6 36.08 15.33 18.70
C SER A 6 34.88 16.04 18.10
N LEU A 7 33.72 15.35 17.96
CA LEU A 7 32.48 15.97 17.52
C LEU A 7 32.03 17.08 18.48
N LYS A 8 32.07 16.81 19.79
CA LYS A 8 31.70 17.80 20.82
C LYS A 8 32.57 19.06 20.75
N GLN A 9 33.90 18.89 20.64
CA GLN A 9 34.84 20.03 20.51
C GLN A 9 34.58 20.82 19.23
N HIS A 10 34.37 20.14 18.11
CA HIS A 10 34.10 20.79 16.83
C HIS A 10 32.82 21.61 16.89
N LEU A 11 31.73 21.05 17.44
CA LEU A 11 30.46 21.78 17.61
C LEU A 11 30.62 23.04 18.48
N LEU A 12 31.43 22.98 19.54
CA LEU A 12 31.71 24.16 20.38
C LEU A 12 32.52 25.23 19.62
N GLN A 13 33.45 24.82 18.72
CA GLN A 13 34.21 25.75 17.86
C GLN A 13 33.32 26.42 16.78
N LEU A 14 32.19 25.77 16.39
CA LEU A 14 31.23 26.31 15.45
C LEU A 14 30.26 27.31 16.08
N ASP A 15 30.26 27.48 17.40
CA ASP A 15 29.32 28.38 18.10
C ASP A 15 29.37 29.80 17.52
N ASN A 16 28.19 30.40 17.29
CA ASN A 16 28.01 31.72 16.66
C ASN A 16 28.48 31.87 15.21
N ARG A 17 29.00 30.83 14.56
CA ARG A 17 29.31 30.85 13.11
C ARG A 17 28.01 30.77 12.30
N GLY A 18 28.09 31.12 11.01
CA GLY A 18 26.94 31.00 10.09
C GLY A 18 26.48 29.56 9.92
N TYR A 19 25.16 29.34 9.81
CA TYR A 19 24.53 28.00 9.80
C TYR A 19 25.17 26.99 8.82
N LYS A 20 25.62 27.47 7.66
CA LYS A 20 26.29 26.62 6.65
C LYS A 20 27.54 25.93 7.14
N ALA A 21 28.18 26.42 8.20
CA ALA A 21 29.36 25.80 8.79
C ALA A 21 29.06 24.43 9.44
N TYR A 22 27.78 24.12 9.75
CA TYR A 22 27.41 22.76 10.15
C TYR A 22 27.76 21.66 9.14
N LYS A 23 28.00 22.01 7.85
CA LYS A 23 28.50 21.03 6.87
C LYS A 23 29.85 20.41 7.26
N GLU A 24 30.63 21.10 8.08
CA GLU A 24 31.94 20.63 8.57
C GLU A 24 31.82 19.40 9.48
N ILE A 25 30.63 19.15 10.09
CA ILE A 25 30.41 17.96 10.92
C ILE A 25 29.90 16.74 10.13
N GLN A 26 29.76 16.81 8.82
CA GLN A 26 29.32 15.66 8.02
C GLN A 26 30.39 14.55 8.09
N GLY A 27 29.97 13.31 8.42
CA GLY A 27 30.89 12.20 8.59
C GLY A 27 30.43 11.16 9.60
N SER A 28 31.35 10.29 10.03
CA SER A 28 31.08 9.18 10.97
C SER A 28 31.86 9.35 12.27
N TYR A 29 31.15 9.15 13.38
CA TYR A 29 31.67 9.34 14.75
C TYR A 29 31.40 8.10 15.61
N ASN A 30 32.43 7.63 16.28
CA ASN A 30 32.33 6.51 17.22
C ASN A 30 31.87 6.99 18.61
N PHE A 31 30.81 6.34 19.13
CA PHE A 31 30.20 6.61 20.44
C PHE A 31 30.31 5.41 21.39
N ASP A 32 31.35 4.59 21.26
CA ASP A 32 31.59 3.34 21.98
C ASP A 32 30.53 2.26 21.74
N GLU A 33 29.25 2.54 22.00
CA GLU A 33 28.15 1.60 21.86
C GLU A 33 27.50 1.63 20.45
N PHE A 34 27.73 2.68 19.69
CA PHE A 34 27.17 2.83 18.34
C PHE A 34 28.01 3.80 17.50
N THR A 35 27.82 3.78 16.20
CA THR A 35 28.37 4.77 15.29
C THR A 35 27.28 5.76 14.89
N LEU A 36 27.51 7.06 15.13
CA LEU A 36 26.66 8.15 14.60
C LEU A 36 27.19 8.56 13.22
N ILE A 37 26.31 8.58 12.22
CA ILE A 37 26.63 8.99 10.85
C ILE A 37 25.77 10.19 10.49
N ILE A 38 26.41 11.26 10.04
CA ILE A 38 25.77 12.48 9.54
C ILE A 38 25.89 12.46 8.03
N ASP A 39 24.84 12.00 7.35
CA ASP A 39 24.84 11.78 5.90
C ASP A 39 24.66 13.09 5.12
N TRP A 40 23.82 13.96 5.62
CA TRP A 40 23.54 15.25 4.96
C TRP A 40 23.15 16.31 5.99
N VAL A 41 23.63 17.53 5.74
CA VAL A 41 23.38 18.70 6.60
C VAL A 41 22.55 19.74 5.86
N GLN A 42 21.44 20.15 6.48
CA GLN A 42 20.55 21.19 5.94
C GLN A 42 21.26 22.54 5.74
N GLY A 43 20.79 23.32 4.74
CA GLY A 43 21.43 24.59 4.37
C GLY A 43 21.08 25.78 5.26
N ASP A 44 19.93 25.73 5.95
CA ASP A 44 19.45 26.72 6.91
C ASP A 44 18.39 26.10 7.85
N PRO A 45 18.03 26.75 8.98
CA PRO A 45 17.12 26.19 9.99
C PRO A 45 15.68 25.94 9.52
N PHE A 46 15.26 26.53 8.41
CA PHE A 46 13.91 26.41 7.85
C PHE A 46 13.81 25.37 6.73
N ALA A 47 14.95 24.91 6.21
CA ALA A 47 15.02 23.85 5.21
C ALA A 47 14.57 22.48 5.78
N SER A 48 14.53 21.47 4.91
CA SER A 48 14.33 20.07 5.36
C SER A 48 15.44 19.70 6.36
N PRO A 49 15.10 19.01 7.48
CA PRO A 49 16.10 18.64 8.49
C PRO A 49 17.23 17.79 7.94
N SER A 50 18.37 17.85 8.61
CA SER A 50 19.57 17.06 8.30
C SER A 50 19.29 15.57 8.46
N LYS A 51 19.99 14.70 7.70
CA LYS A 51 19.81 13.25 7.70
C LYS A 51 20.91 12.58 8.49
N PHE A 52 20.51 11.78 9.43
CA PHE A 52 21.37 11.10 10.39
C PHE A 52 21.06 9.60 10.44
N ARG A 53 22.08 8.81 10.72
CA ARG A 53 21.95 7.38 11.04
C ARG A 53 22.72 7.02 12.29
N VAL A 54 22.20 6.05 13.02
CA VAL A 54 22.99 5.34 14.05
C VAL A 54 23.09 3.87 13.67
N LYS A 55 24.27 3.28 13.86
CA LYS A 55 24.53 1.84 13.67
C LYS A 55 24.96 1.24 14.99
N ILE A 56 24.20 0.28 15.48
CA ILE A 56 24.45 -0.43 16.73
C ILE A 56 24.84 -1.86 16.37
N PRO A 57 26.03 -2.32 16.78
CA PRO A 57 26.46 -3.68 16.45
C PRO A 57 25.66 -4.73 17.25
N PRO A 58 25.62 -5.99 16.77
CA PRO A 58 24.81 -7.07 17.36
C PRO A 58 25.10 -7.31 18.85
N ASN A 59 26.35 -7.27 19.26
CA ASN A 59 26.77 -7.46 20.66
C ASN A 59 26.28 -6.38 21.64
N ILE A 60 25.85 -5.22 21.14
CA ILE A 60 25.30 -4.10 21.92
C ILE A 60 23.78 -4.07 21.82
N ALA A 61 23.22 -4.17 20.61
CA ALA A 61 21.76 -4.17 20.38
C ALA A 61 21.11 -5.40 20.99
N ARG A 62 21.73 -6.57 20.85
CA ARG A 62 21.34 -7.86 21.41
C ARG A 62 19.90 -8.27 21.04
N ILE A 63 19.49 -8.00 19.82
CA ILE A 63 18.16 -8.42 19.32
C ILE A 63 18.18 -9.93 19.08
N PRO A 64 17.31 -10.73 19.73
CA PRO A 64 17.23 -12.16 19.51
C PRO A 64 16.81 -12.51 18.09
N CYS A 65 17.44 -13.51 17.46
CA CYS A 65 17.18 -13.91 16.06
C CYS A 65 15.72 -14.35 15.85
N GLU A 66 15.09 -14.93 16.85
CA GLU A 66 13.68 -15.34 16.81
C GLU A 66 12.70 -14.19 16.48
N LEU A 67 13.11 -12.93 16.68
CA LEU A 67 12.30 -11.75 16.38
C LEU A 67 12.45 -11.27 14.94
N PHE A 68 13.42 -11.80 14.16
CA PHE A 68 13.65 -11.40 12.76
C PHE A 68 14.00 -12.59 11.84
N GLN A 69 13.72 -13.82 12.25
CA GLN A 69 14.04 -15.03 11.49
C GLN A 69 13.22 -15.22 10.19
N SER A 70 12.08 -14.54 10.07
CA SER A 70 11.27 -14.48 8.85
C SER A 70 11.14 -13.03 8.36
N ARG A 71 10.85 -12.85 7.08
CA ARG A 71 10.65 -11.49 6.51
C ARG A 71 9.54 -10.73 7.25
N SER A 72 8.43 -11.39 7.56
CA SER A 72 7.31 -10.80 8.29
C SER A 72 7.73 -10.34 9.69
N ARG A 73 8.49 -11.19 10.42
CA ARG A 73 9.03 -10.83 11.73
C ARG A 73 10.00 -9.68 11.66
N GLU A 74 10.91 -9.67 10.68
CA GLU A 74 11.86 -8.57 10.49
C GLU A 74 11.14 -7.24 10.25
N ILE A 75 10.16 -7.19 9.35
CA ILE A 75 9.37 -5.99 9.06
C ILE A 75 8.67 -5.49 10.33
N ALA A 76 8.04 -6.40 11.08
CA ALA A 76 7.36 -6.08 12.32
C ALA A 76 8.32 -5.53 13.39
N LEU A 77 9.48 -6.13 13.55
CA LEU A 77 10.51 -5.67 14.48
C LEU A 77 11.02 -4.28 14.08
N ARG A 78 11.27 -4.03 12.81
CA ARG A 78 11.71 -2.73 12.28
C ARG A 78 10.66 -1.64 12.55
N ASP A 79 9.37 -1.94 12.38
CA ASP A 79 8.27 -1.05 12.74
C ASP A 79 8.22 -0.80 14.25
N TYR A 80 8.35 -1.83 15.08
CA TYR A 80 8.38 -1.70 16.54
C TYR A 80 9.53 -0.80 17.02
N LEU A 81 10.74 -1.05 16.53
CA LEU A 81 11.92 -0.23 16.86
C LEU A 81 11.74 1.23 16.44
N THR A 82 11.17 1.46 15.26
CA THR A 82 10.86 2.82 14.78
C THR A 82 9.87 3.52 15.71
N ARG A 83 8.83 2.82 16.20
CA ARG A 83 7.87 3.37 17.19
C ARG A 83 8.53 3.68 18.53
N GLN A 84 9.41 2.79 19.02
CA GLN A 84 10.15 3.06 20.27
C GLN A 84 11.09 4.25 20.13
N PHE A 85 11.78 4.38 18.98
CA PHE A 85 12.63 5.53 18.70
C PHE A 85 11.82 6.83 18.63
N ASP A 86 10.69 6.87 17.92
CA ASP A 86 9.80 8.03 17.85
C ASP A 86 9.31 8.45 19.25
N LYS A 87 8.90 7.47 20.07
CA LYS A 87 8.48 7.71 21.46
C LYS A 87 9.62 8.31 22.30
N ALA A 88 10.82 7.74 22.25
CA ALA A 88 11.99 8.23 22.98
C ALA A 88 12.41 9.63 22.48
N ALA A 89 12.41 9.84 21.16
CA ALA A 89 12.75 11.12 20.55
C ALA A 89 11.79 12.24 20.99
N ARG A 90 10.48 12.00 20.97
CA ARG A 90 9.47 12.97 21.42
C ARG A 90 9.60 13.35 22.89
N HIS A 91 9.98 12.42 23.76
CA HIS A 91 10.19 12.69 25.18
C HIS A 91 11.51 13.44 25.47
N THR A 92 12.52 13.27 24.62
CA THR A 92 13.84 13.86 24.83
C THR A 92 14.03 15.18 24.07
N SER A 93 13.42 15.29 22.86
CA SER A 93 13.58 16.48 22.02
C SER A 93 12.93 17.73 22.64
N SER A 94 13.66 18.83 22.60
CA SER A 94 13.18 20.16 23.00
C SER A 94 13.48 21.18 21.92
N LYS A 95 12.64 22.21 21.81
CA LYS A 95 12.88 23.31 20.87
C LYS A 95 14.15 24.07 21.27
N ARG A 96 15.13 24.14 20.35
CA ARG A 96 16.45 24.74 20.58
C ARG A 96 16.77 25.78 19.51
N GLY A 97 15.96 26.83 19.43
CA GLY A 97 16.18 27.94 18.50
C GLY A 97 15.06 28.16 17.49
N THR A 98 15.41 28.63 16.29
CA THR A 98 14.47 29.04 15.23
C THR A 98 14.18 27.90 14.24
N GLY A 99 13.04 27.98 13.57
CA GLY A 99 12.61 27.00 12.57
C GLY A 99 12.44 25.61 13.16
N LYS A 100 13.11 24.61 12.57
CA LYS A 100 13.07 23.21 13.00
C LYS A 100 14.17 22.85 14.03
N SER A 101 14.87 23.85 14.57
CA SER A 101 15.98 23.65 15.51
C SER A 101 15.55 22.88 16.77
N GLY A 102 16.33 21.86 17.12
CA GLY A 102 16.10 20.99 18.29
C GLY A 102 15.22 19.77 18.02
N THR A 103 14.70 19.58 16.79
CA THR A 103 13.90 18.42 16.47
C THR A 103 14.78 17.19 16.19
N ILE A 104 14.44 16.05 16.79
CA ILE A 104 14.90 14.71 16.40
C ILE A 104 13.64 13.94 16.04
N ALA A 105 13.51 13.49 14.80
CA ALA A 105 12.29 12.87 14.32
C ALA A 105 12.57 11.74 13.33
N VAL A 106 11.80 10.69 13.44
CA VAL A 106 11.70 9.63 12.45
C VAL A 106 10.41 9.81 11.65
N THR A 107 10.19 8.99 10.63
CA THR A 107 8.93 8.99 9.87
C THR A 107 7.71 8.90 10.80
N ARG A 108 6.63 9.60 10.46
CA ARG A 108 5.39 9.53 11.23
C ARG A 108 4.71 8.18 10.98
N LEU A 109 4.34 7.49 12.05
CA LEU A 109 3.76 6.15 12.01
C LEU A 109 2.25 6.21 12.27
N GLY A 110 1.49 5.54 11.41
CA GLY A 110 0.05 5.29 11.56
C GLY A 110 -0.24 4.00 12.33
N GLN A 111 -1.42 3.44 12.09
CA GLN A 111 -1.84 2.14 12.65
C GLN A 111 -1.33 0.96 11.82
N GLU A 112 -0.94 1.21 10.58
CA GLU A 112 -0.43 0.24 9.63
C GLU A 112 1.03 -0.13 9.97
N VAL A 113 1.35 -1.42 9.84
CA VAL A 113 2.73 -1.92 9.85
C VAL A 113 3.16 -2.10 8.40
N LEU A 114 4.08 -1.27 7.98
CA LEU A 114 4.65 -1.26 6.62
C LEU A 114 6.14 -1.53 6.69
N GLU A 115 6.68 -2.20 5.68
CA GLU A 115 8.12 -2.22 5.50
C GLU A 115 8.63 -0.80 5.27
N ARG A 116 9.65 -0.38 6.04
CA ARG A 116 10.20 0.98 6.01
C ARG A 116 11.72 0.96 5.95
N THR A 117 12.27 2.05 5.46
CA THR A 117 13.72 2.28 5.47
C THR A 117 14.21 2.96 6.76
N SER A 118 13.33 3.30 7.70
CA SER A 118 13.69 3.98 8.96
C SER A 118 14.53 3.12 9.89
N ALA A 119 14.25 1.82 9.98
CA ALA A 119 15.02 0.86 10.75
C ALA A 119 15.39 -0.34 9.88
N LEU A 120 16.63 -0.82 10.02
CA LEU A 120 17.13 -2.01 9.35
C LEU A 120 17.79 -2.93 10.38
N ILE A 121 17.63 -4.23 10.22
CA ILE A 121 18.33 -5.24 11.01
C ILE A 121 19.62 -5.62 10.27
N VAL A 122 20.73 -5.59 10.97
CA VAL A 122 22.05 -5.92 10.42
C VAL A 122 22.50 -7.22 11.07
N SER A 123 22.55 -8.29 10.29
CA SER A 123 23.05 -9.59 10.74
C SER A 123 24.58 -9.58 10.81
N SER A 124 25.15 -10.31 11.78
CA SER A 124 26.60 -10.52 11.84
C SER A 124 26.99 -11.63 10.84
N ASN A 125 27.90 -11.34 9.92
CA ASN A 125 28.45 -12.33 8.98
C ASN A 125 29.57 -13.20 9.62
N THR A 126 29.69 -13.23 10.95
CA THR A 126 30.74 -13.99 11.64
C THR A 126 30.18 -15.25 12.27
N SER A 127 30.76 -16.39 11.94
CA SER A 127 30.40 -17.75 12.37
C SER A 127 30.51 -18.02 13.89
N ASP A 128 30.96 -17.07 14.69
CA ASP A 128 31.28 -17.25 16.11
C ASP A 128 30.42 -16.40 17.07
N SER A 129 29.43 -15.68 16.59
CA SER A 129 28.51 -14.92 17.45
C SER A 129 27.16 -15.59 17.56
N GLU A 130 26.59 -15.62 18.77
CA GLU A 130 25.18 -15.88 18.99
C GLU A 130 24.36 -15.20 17.88
N ASP A 131 23.28 -15.84 17.41
CA ASP A 131 22.38 -15.33 16.37
C ASP A 131 21.65 -14.05 16.81
N LEU A 132 22.42 -12.96 16.91
CA LEU A 132 21.95 -11.64 17.36
C LEU A 132 21.95 -10.65 16.20
N GLY A 133 20.93 -9.79 16.17
CA GLY A 133 20.82 -8.69 15.22
C GLY A 133 21.37 -7.37 15.76
N GLY A 134 22.09 -6.65 14.91
CA GLY A 134 22.38 -5.23 15.07
C GLY A 134 21.28 -4.37 14.47
N VAL A 135 21.33 -3.05 14.72
CA VAL A 135 20.30 -2.11 14.26
C VAL A 135 20.93 -0.92 13.56
N GLU A 136 20.46 -0.59 12.36
CA GLU A 136 20.62 0.73 11.76
C GLU A 136 19.31 1.51 11.89
N MET A 137 19.34 2.71 12.49
CA MET A 137 18.19 3.61 12.59
C MET A 137 18.47 4.90 11.83
N ARG A 138 17.58 5.31 10.95
CA ARG A 138 17.65 6.53 10.13
C ARG A 138 16.61 7.54 10.59
N PHE A 139 17.04 8.76 10.81
CA PHE A 139 16.20 9.82 11.35
C PHE A 139 16.65 11.21 10.89
N SER A 140 15.82 12.19 11.14
CA SER A 140 16.08 13.57 10.79
C SER A 140 16.38 14.42 12.02
N VAL A 141 17.30 15.39 11.87
CA VAL A 141 17.75 16.27 12.94
C VAL A 141 17.70 17.73 12.48
N GLY A 142 16.96 18.55 13.20
CA GLY A 142 16.98 19.99 13.05
C GLY A 142 18.05 20.60 13.91
N LEU A 143 19.21 20.91 13.33
CA LEU A 143 20.37 21.43 14.07
C LEU A 143 20.07 22.79 14.70
N PRO A 144 20.47 23.02 15.99
CA PRO A 144 20.17 24.21 16.75
C PRO A 144 20.72 25.51 16.14
N ALA A 145 19.87 26.55 16.04
CA ALA A 145 20.27 27.85 15.53
C ALA A 145 19.44 29.00 16.12
N GLY A 146 20.10 30.12 16.39
CA GLY A 146 19.48 31.42 16.68
C GLY A 146 19.48 32.30 15.41
N GLY A 147 18.31 32.42 14.74
CA GLY A 147 18.29 33.00 13.41
C GLY A 147 19.07 32.12 12.41
N ARG A 148 20.16 32.65 11.86
CA ARG A 148 21.08 31.91 10.98
C ARG A 148 22.44 31.62 11.62
N SER A 149 22.57 31.84 12.92
CA SER A 149 23.80 31.57 13.67
C SER A 149 23.70 30.24 14.40
N ILE A 150 24.78 29.48 14.40
CA ILE A 150 24.89 28.18 15.08
C ILE A 150 24.81 28.37 16.60
N LEU A 151 24.02 27.53 17.27
CA LEU A 151 24.02 27.37 18.72
C LEU A 151 24.83 26.12 19.08
N GLY A 152 26.17 26.25 19.05
CA GLY A 152 27.09 25.14 19.12
C GLY A 152 27.01 24.34 20.42
N ARG A 153 26.81 25.02 21.58
CA ARG A 153 26.61 24.34 22.88
C ARG A 153 25.35 23.48 22.89
N GLN A 154 24.23 24.00 22.36
CA GLN A 154 22.99 23.25 22.28
C GLN A 154 23.07 22.11 21.28
N ALA A 155 23.81 22.27 20.18
CA ALA A 155 24.08 21.21 19.23
C ALA A 155 24.95 20.09 19.86
N ALA A 156 25.97 20.46 20.65
CA ALA A 156 26.80 19.48 21.38
C ALA A 156 25.98 18.68 22.39
N GLU A 157 25.09 19.33 23.16
CA GLU A 157 24.16 18.64 24.06
C GLU A 157 23.23 17.70 23.30
N MET A 158 22.59 18.19 22.22
CA MET A 158 21.67 17.41 21.41
C MET A 158 22.32 16.18 20.77
N LEU A 159 23.49 16.33 20.13
CA LEU A 159 24.14 15.24 19.43
C LEU A 159 24.92 14.31 20.36
N CYS A 160 25.51 14.83 21.44
CA CYS A 160 26.38 14.05 22.33
C CYS A 160 25.71 13.56 23.62
N GLU A 161 24.48 14.03 23.92
CA GLU A 161 23.74 13.62 25.13
C GLU A 161 22.34 13.10 24.81
N ASP A 162 21.51 13.85 24.03
CA ASP A 162 20.15 13.43 23.72
C ASP A 162 20.11 12.21 22.78
N ILE A 163 20.88 12.22 21.67
CA ILE A 163 20.90 11.08 20.74
C ILE A 163 21.36 9.79 21.44
N PRO A 164 22.47 9.76 22.20
CA PRO A 164 22.84 8.57 22.97
C PRO A 164 21.75 8.08 23.92
N ARG A 165 21.05 9.01 24.59
CA ARG A 165 19.94 8.67 25.48
C ARG A 165 18.78 8.03 24.72
N ILE A 166 18.38 8.59 23.56
CA ILE A 166 17.33 8.02 22.69
C ILE A 166 17.73 6.62 22.24
N VAL A 167 18.94 6.45 21.73
CA VAL A 167 19.49 5.16 21.29
C VAL A 167 19.42 4.12 22.42
N SER A 168 19.90 4.49 23.61
CA SER A 168 19.90 3.59 24.77
C SER A 168 18.52 3.16 25.20
N LEU A 169 17.53 4.05 25.13
CA LEU A 169 16.13 3.79 25.55
C LEU A 169 15.32 3.00 24.51
N SER A 170 15.69 3.03 23.23
CA SER A 170 14.80 2.56 22.15
C SER A 170 15.39 1.47 21.26
N LEU A 171 16.71 1.29 21.21
CA LEU A 171 17.36 0.43 20.22
C LEU A 171 18.21 -0.70 20.84
N LYS A 172 18.30 -0.78 22.17
CA LYS A 172 18.90 -1.92 22.88
C LYS A 172 17.80 -2.83 23.39
N TYR A 173 17.85 -4.12 23.10
CA TYR A 173 16.83 -5.07 23.52
C TYR A 173 16.58 -5.08 25.02
N SER A 174 17.64 -4.90 25.82
CA SER A 174 17.55 -4.82 27.28
C SER A 174 16.70 -3.64 27.82
N SER A 175 16.50 -2.61 27.00
CA SER A 175 15.68 -1.42 27.35
C SER A 175 14.25 -1.51 26.81
N LEU A 176 13.94 -2.50 25.96
CA LEU A 176 12.65 -2.69 25.37
C LEU A 176 11.75 -3.56 26.28
N ASN A 177 10.44 -3.37 26.13
CA ASN A 177 9.48 -4.33 26.68
C ASN A 177 9.44 -5.58 25.80
N ALA A 178 10.12 -6.64 26.23
CA ALA A 178 10.24 -7.88 25.47
C ALA A 178 8.89 -8.52 25.14
N ALA A 179 7.90 -8.45 26.05
CA ALA A 179 6.58 -9.01 25.82
C ALA A 179 5.78 -8.22 24.77
N GLU A 180 5.86 -6.88 24.79
CA GLU A 180 5.22 -6.04 23.77
C GLU A 180 5.90 -6.22 22.41
N CYS A 181 7.24 -6.29 22.37
CA CYS A 181 8.00 -6.54 21.15
C CYS A 181 7.60 -7.88 20.51
N ARG A 182 7.60 -8.96 21.29
CA ARG A 182 7.19 -10.29 20.85
C ARG A 182 5.75 -10.27 20.34
N ARG A 183 4.81 -9.72 21.11
CA ARG A 183 3.41 -9.60 20.70
C ARG A 183 3.26 -8.84 19.38
N HIS A 184 4.03 -7.76 19.18
CA HIS A 184 3.99 -6.99 17.95
C HIS A 184 4.42 -7.82 16.75
N VAL A 185 5.55 -8.53 16.88
CA VAL A 185 6.11 -9.40 15.84
C VAL A 185 5.18 -10.56 15.52
N GLU A 186 4.68 -11.27 16.53
CA GLU A 186 3.78 -12.42 16.38
C GLU A 186 2.42 -12.03 15.76
N THR A 187 1.87 -10.86 16.12
CA THR A 187 0.62 -10.37 15.51
C THR A 187 0.75 -10.12 14.02
N VAL A 188 1.87 -9.54 13.59
CA VAL A 188 2.12 -9.25 12.17
C VAL A 188 2.37 -10.54 11.38
N GLU A 189 3.15 -11.46 11.94
CA GLU A 189 3.39 -12.77 11.30
C GLU A 189 2.10 -13.57 11.13
N ASP A 190 1.25 -13.60 12.15
CA ASP A 190 -0.06 -14.26 12.06
C ASP A 190 -0.98 -13.61 11.01
N ALA A 191 -0.95 -12.27 10.87
CA ALA A 191 -1.72 -11.57 9.85
C ALA A 191 -1.21 -11.84 8.43
N ASP A 192 0.11 -11.91 8.21
CA ASP A 192 0.70 -12.28 6.93
C ASP A 192 0.39 -13.74 6.59
N TRP A 193 0.56 -14.64 7.55
CA TRP A 193 0.21 -16.04 7.38
C TRP A 193 -1.27 -16.21 7.01
N LEU A 194 -2.19 -15.53 7.70
CA LEU A 194 -3.63 -15.55 7.38
C LEU A 194 -3.89 -15.08 5.94
N ARG A 195 -3.19 -14.04 5.50
CA ARG A 195 -3.34 -13.51 4.13
C ARG A 195 -2.90 -14.53 3.09
N GLU A 196 -1.83 -15.28 3.35
CA GLU A 196 -1.36 -16.37 2.48
C GLU A 196 -2.36 -17.54 2.42
N GLN A 197 -3.09 -17.81 3.52
CA GLN A 197 -4.08 -18.89 3.56
C GLN A 197 -5.40 -18.56 2.84
N LEU A 198 -5.66 -17.31 2.46
CA LEU A 198 -6.91 -16.93 1.78
C LEU A 198 -7.12 -17.71 0.49
N ALA A 199 -6.09 -17.82 -0.35
CA ALA A 199 -6.18 -18.50 -1.63
C ALA A 199 -6.49 -20.01 -1.48
N GLU A 200 -5.91 -20.69 -0.50
CA GLU A 200 -6.14 -22.11 -0.25
C GLU A 200 -7.62 -22.42 0.07
N LYS A 201 -8.29 -21.47 0.76
CA LYS A 201 -9.72 -21.56 1.07
C LYS A 201 -10.61 -20.86 0.05
N ARG A 202 -10.05 -20.40 -1.08
CA ARG A 202 -10.78 -19.63 -2.11
C ARG A 202 -11.48 -18.39 -1.52
N LEU A 203 -10.80 -17.69 -0.64
CA LEU A 203 -11.26 -16.45 -0.02
C LEU A 203 -10.52 -15.26 -0.60
N VAL A 204 -11.18 -14.11 -0.63
CA VAL A 204 -10.58 -12.83 -1.01
C VAL A 204 -10.37 -11.90 0.18
N ALA A 205 -11.05 -12.16 1.28
CA ALA A 205 -10.84 -11.45 2.54
C ALA A 205 -11.29 -12.31 3.74
N PHE A 206 -10.77 -11.97 4.91
CA PHE A 206 -11.17 -12.56 6.20
C PHE A 206 -11.31 -11.45 7.23
N VAL A 207 -12.38 -11.51 8.03
CA VAL A 207 -12.66 -10.58 9.13
C VAL A 207 -12.84 -11.39 10.40
N ALA A 208 -11.88 -11.29 11.32
CA ALA A 208 -11.91 -12.06 12.57
C ALA A 208 -13.06 -11.66 13.49
N ASP A 209 -13.65 -12.64 14.17
CA ASP A 209 -14.60 -12.40 15.26
C ASP A 209 -13.92 -11.60 16.38
N GLY A 210 -14.66 -10.63 16.95
CA GLY A 210 -14.14 -9.71 17.95
C GLY A 210 -13.42 -8.48 17.42
N SER A 211 -13.26 -8.34 16.08
CA SER A 211 -12.66 -7.15 15.48
C SER A 211 -13.46 -5.89 15.77
N ILE A 212 -12.75 -4.78 16.04
CA ILE A 212 -13.32 -3.43 16.19
C ILE A 212 -13.12 -2.67 14.89
N LEU A 213 -14.17 -2.65 14.08
CA LEU A 213 -14.08 -2.08 12.73
C LEU A 213 -14.14 -0.54 12.70
N PRO A 214 -14.96 0.17 13.52
CA PRO A 214 -15.08 1.63 13.44
C PRO A 214 -13.82 2.33 13.96
N ARG A 215 -13.57 3.53 13.38
CA ARG A 215 -12.50 4.45 13.78
C ARG A 215 -13.07 5.62 14.56
N ARG A 216 -12.22 6.32 15.31
CA ARG A 216 -12.65 7.46 16.15
C ARG A 216 -13.30 8.57 15.33
N SER A 217 -12.76 8.85 14.13
CA SER A 217 -13.34 9.81 13.18
C SER A 217 -12.76 9.58 11.78
N GLY A 218 -13.25 10.31 10.79
CA GLY A 218 -12.71 10.29 9.43
C GLY A 218 -11.24 10.73 9.31
N VAL A 219 -10.72 11.46 10.32
CA VAL A 219 -9.33 11.96 10.37
C VAL A 219 -8.48 11.28 11.45
N ASP A 220 -9.07 10.45 12.31
CA ASP A 220 -8.37 9.71 13.37
C ASP A 220 -8.54 8.20 13.17
N ASN A 221 -7.55 7.56 12.56
CA ASN A 221 -7.55 6.14 12.21
C ASN A 221 -7.35 5.20 13.41
N ARG A 222 -7.33 5.72 14.64
CA ARG A 222 -7.30 4.88 15.86
C ARG A 222 -8.65 4.21 16.09
N PRO A 223 -8.69 3.02 16.72
CA PRO A 223 -9.93 2.29 16.96
C PRO A 223 -10.89 3.08 17.87
N LEU A 224 -12.18 2.98 17.58
CA LEU A 224 -13.25 3.43 18.47
C LEU A 224 -13.47 2.34 19.53
N LEU A 225 -12.82 2.48 20.69
CA LEU A 225 -12.87 1.44 21.74
C LEU A 225 -14.15 1.49 22.59
N ASN A 226 -14.74 2.67 22.76
CA ASN A 226 -15.96 2.86 23.52
C ASN A 226 -17.16 2.80 22.57
N ASP A 227 -18.21 2.12 23.00
CA ASP A 227 -19.50 1.99 22.27
C ASP A 227 -19.41 1.29 20.88
N ALA A 228 -18.28 0.66 20.55
CA ALA A 228 -18.15 -0.10 19.34
C ALA A 228 -18.73 -1.52 19.49
N VAL A 229 -19.50 -1.95 18.48
CA VAL A 229 -19.95 -3.33 18.38
C VAL A 229 -18.81 -4.17 17.79
N ALA A 230 -18.38 -5.20 18.54
CA ALA A 230 -17.41 -6.16 18.05
C ALA A 230 -18.01 -6.98 16.89
N PHE A 231 -17.21 -7.23 15.87
CA PHE A 231 -17.64 -8.00 14.70
C PHE A 231 -17.92 -9.46 15.07
N VAL A 232 -19.02 -10.00 14.55
CA VAL A 232 -19.39 -11.41 14.69
C VAL A 232 -19.73 -11.96 13.31
N SER A 233 -19.10 -13.07 12.93
CA SER A 233 -19.30 -13.71 11.64
C SER A 233 -20.66 -14.39 11.55
N PRO A 234 -21.37 -14.30 10.39
CA PRO A 234 -22.53 -15.14 10.10
C PRO A 234 -22.13 -16.62 10.13
N PRO A 235 -22.91 -17.51 10.74
CA PRO A 235 -22.55 -18.93 10.89
C PRO A 235 -22.18 -19.64 9.57
N SER A 236 -22.87 -19.30 8.48
CA SER A 236 -22.65 -19.90 7.15
C SER A 236 -21.41 -19.36 6.41
N LEU A 237 -20.83 -18.24 6.84
CA LEU A 237 -19.58 -17.69 6.31
C LEU A 237 -18.44 -17.81 7.32
N LYS A 238 -18.68 -18.46 8.45
CA LYS A 238 -17.67 -18.64 9.50
C LYS A 238 -16.62 -19.65 9.06
N VAL A 239 -15.39 -19.23 9.10
CA VAL A 239 -14.21 -20.05 8.82
C VAL A 239 -13.26 -20.02 10.02
N GLU A 240 -12.40 -21.05 10.09
CA GLU A 240 -11.37 -21.15 11.12
C GLU A 240 -9.99 -21.25 10.49
N PHE A 241 -9.01 -20.68 11.18
CA PHE A 241 -7.59 -20.79 10.86
C PHE A 241 -6.81 -21.09 12.12
N ASN A 242 -5.68 -21.79 11.99
CA ASN A 242 -4.77 -22.06 13.10
C ASN A 242 -3.46 -21.30 12.89
N CYS A 243 -3.42 -20.06 13.39
CA CYS A 243 -2.27 -19.17 13.24
C CYS A 243 -1.03 -19.71 13.96
N PRO A 244 0.18 -19.45 13.44
CA PRO A 244 1.44 -19.96 14.01
C PRO A 244 1.67 -19.58 15.49
N ASN A 245 1.31 -18.36 15.88
CA ASN A 245 1.57 -17.85 17.23
C ASN A 245 0.30 -17.78 18.09
N ARG A 246 -0.78 -17.22 17.55
CA ARG A 246 -2.04 -17.03 18.26
C ARG A 246 -2.82 -18.35 18.45
N GLY A 247 -2.61 -19.33 17.56
CA GLY A 247 -3.42 -20.54 17.48
C GLY A 247 -4.77 -20.29 16.79
N LEU A 248 -5.82 -20.95 17.26
CA LEU A 248 -7.11 -20.98 16.57
C LEU A 248 -7.81 -19.61 16.57
N ILE A 249 -8.22 -19.15 15.38
CA ILE A 249 -8.98 -17.93 15.16
C ILE A 249 -10.20 -18.21 14.29
N PHE A 250 -11.32 -17.57 14.60
CA PHE A 250 -12.57 -17.67 13.86
C PHE A 250 -12.93 -16.32 13.26
N GLY A 251 -13.64 -16.32 12.15
CA GLY A 251 -14.11 -15.09 11.51
C GLY A 251 -14.90 -15.36 10.23
N MET A 252 -15.37 -14.30 9.61
CA MET A 252 -16.06 -14.33 8.33
C MET A 252 -15.07 -14.42 7.19
N GLY A 253 -15.12 -15.50 6.41
CA GLY A 253 -14.46 -15.59 5.10
C GLY A 253 -15.35 -15.00 4.01
N ILE A 254 -14.79 -14.12 3.19
CA ILE A 254 -15.46 -13.62 1.97
C ILE A 254 -14.95 -14.44 0.80
N PRO A 255 -15.81 -15.26 0.15
CA PRO A 255 -15.39 -16.14 -0.93
C PRO A 255 -15.01 -15.37 -2.21
N ALA A 256 -14.19 -16.01 -3.05
CA ALA A 256 -13.96 -15.54 -4.41
C ALA A 256 -15.28 -15.53 -5.19
N GLY A 257 -15.43 -14.59 -6.14
CA GLY A 257 -16.66 -14.34 -6.88
C GLY A 257 -17.21 -12.94 -6.62
N ILE A 258 -18.50 -12.80 -6.69
CA ILE A 258 -19.22 -11.51 -6.57
C ILE A 258 -19.90 -11.47 -5.20
N THR A 259 -19.36 -10.69 -4.28
CA THR A 259 -19.96 -10.47 -2.95
C THR A 259 -20.63 -9.10 -2.89
N LEU A 260 -21.89 -9.10 -2.51
CA LEU A 260 -22.68 -7.90 -2.32
C LEU A 260 -22.89 -7.63 -0.83
N ILE A 261 -22.59 -6.42 -0.36
CA ILE A 261 -22.85 -5.94 1.00
C ILE A 261 -24.01 -4.96 0.94
N VAL A 262 -25.13 -5.30 1.56
CA VAL A 262 -26.38 -4.52 1.58
C VAL A 262 -26.76 -4.09 3.00
N GLY A 263 -27.78 -3.27 3.13
CA GLY A 263 -28.33 -2.84 4.45
C GLY A 263 -28.73 -1.36 4.43
N GLY A 264 -29.41 -0.92 5.46
CA GLY A 264 -29.83 0.46 5.62
C GLY A 264 -28.67 1.45 5.77
N GLY A 265 -28.97 2.76 5.68
CA GLY A 265 -28.00 3.80 5.97
C GLY A 265 -27.49 3.68 7.41
N TYR A 266 -26.21 3.98 7.65
CA TYR A 266 -25.56 3.96 8.96
C TYR A 266 -25.44 2.59 9.68
N HIS A 267 -25.71 1.49 9.01
CA HIS A 267 -25.60 0.13 9.57
C HIS A 267 -24.19 -0.49 9.46
N GLY A 268 -23.18 0.27 9.00
CA GLY A 268 -21.77 -0.15 8.99
C GLY A 268 -21.26 -0.78 7.69
N LYS A 269 -21.99 -0.72 6.58
CA LYS A 269 -21.57 -1.24 5.25
C LYS A 269 -20.20 -0.68 4.81
N SER A 270 -20.09 0.63 4.69
CA SER A 270 -18.84 1.31 4.27
C SER A 270 -17.73 1.15 5.32
N THR A 271 -18.07 0.97 6.60
CA THR A 271 -17.10 0.65 7.66
C THR A 271 -16.48 -0.75 7.46
N LEU A 272 -17.30 -1.74 7.10
CA LEU A 272 -16.84 -3.09 6.78
C LEU A 272 -15.98 -3.06 5.50
N LEU A 273 -16.46 -2.42 4.43
CA LEU A 273 -15.70 -2.28 3.19
C LEU A 273 -14.36 -1.57 3.43
N ARG A 274 -14.34 -0.49 4.22
CA ARG A 274 -13.11 0.24 4.55
C ARG A 274 -12.12 -0.61 5.37
N ALA A 275 -12.61 -1.50 6.22
CA ALA A 275 -11.75 -2.44 6.95
C ALA A 275 -11.13 -3.46 6.00
N ILE A 276 -11.90 -4.01 5.06
CA ILE A 276 -11.44 -4.92 4.02
C ILE A 276 -10.45 -4.22 3.08
N GLU A 277 -10.76 -3.00 2.63
CA GLU A 277 -9.91 -2.19 1.77
C GLU A 277 -8.49 -1.99 2.31
N LEU A 278 -8.37 -1.67 3.61
CA LEU A 278 -7.10 -1.50 4.28
C LEU A 278 -6.54 -2.80 4.88
N GLY A 279 -7.26 -3.92 4.77
CA GLY A 279 -6.81 -5.26 5.15
C GLY A 279 -5.67 -5.81 4.29
N VAL A 280 -5.30 -5.11 3.22
CA VAL A 280 -4.09 -5.36 2.43
C VAL A 280 -2.80 -5.04 3.20
N TYR A 281 -2.90 -4.31 4.31
CA TYR A 281 -1.79 -3.95 5.19
C TYR A 281 -1.97 -4.57 6.58
N ASN A 282 -0.84 -4.94 7.20
CA ASN A 282 -0.81 -5.36 8.60
C ASN A 282 -1.03 -4.17 9.53
N ARG A 283 -1.46 -4.47 10.76
CA ARG A 283 -1.75 -3.47 11.78
C ARG A 283 -1.08 -3.80 13.11
N ILE A 284 -0.87 -2.76 13.89
CA ILE A 284 -0.30 -2.92 15.24
C ILE A 284 -1.27 -3.70 16.15
N PRO A 285 -0.74 -4.42 17.15
CA PRO A 285 -1.57 -5.05 18.17
C PRO A 285 -2.47 -4.05 18.91
N GLY A 286 -3.74 -4.39 19.05
CA GLY A 286 -4.74 -3.54 19.72
C GLY A 286 -5.38 -2.49 18.81
N ASP A 287 -5.10 -2.52 17.50
CA ASP A 287 -5.81 -1.70 16.50
C ASP A 287 -7.29 -2.12 16.33
N GLY A 288 -7.63 -3.36 16.63
CA GLY A 288 -8.95 -3.95 16.47
C GLY A 288 -9.24 -4.48 15.06
N ARG A 289 -8.38 -4.19 14.08
CA ARG A 289 -8.42 -4.75 12.71
C ARG A 289 -7.16 -5.57 12.40
N GLU A 290 -6.37 -5.98 13.39
CA GLU A 290 -5.12 -6.69 13.19
C GLU A 290 -5.29 -8.00 12.43
N PHE A 291 -6.47 -8.62 12.53
CA PHE A 291 -6.83 -9.85 11.83
C PHE A 291 -7.99 -9.64 10.84
N VAL A 292 -8.08 -8.45 10.27
CA VAL A 292 -8.83 -8.18 9.05
C VAL A 292 -7.83 -8.21 7.91
N VAL A 293 -7.81 -9.29 7.15
CA VAL A 293 -6.85 -9.49 6.06
C VAL A 293 -7.55 -9.63 4.73
N THR A 294 -6.94 -9.07 3.70
CA THR A 294 -7.49 -9.03 2.34
C THR A 294 -6.44 -9.43 1.33
N ASN A 295 -6.87 -10.04 0.24
CA ASN A 295 -6.00 -10.35 -0.90
C ASN A 295 -5.13 -9.13 -1.26
N PRO A 296 -3.80 -9.28 -1.38
CA PRO A 296 -2.89 -8.16 -1.66
C PRO A 296 -3.20 -7.43 -2.98
N ALA A 297 -3.87 -8.09 -3.92
CA ALA A 297 -4.29 -7.49 -5.18
C ALA A 297 -5.68 -6.81 -5.13
N ALA A 298 -6.25 -6.59 -3.94
CA ALA A 298 -7.50 -5.85 -3.80
C ALA A 298 -7.30 -4.36 -4.08
N VAL A 299 -8.16 -3.80 -4.94
CA VAL A 299 -8.08 -2.40 -5.38
C VAL A 299 -9.43 -1.72 -5.19
N LYS A 300 -9.44 -0.59 -4.51
CA LYS A 300 -10.61 0.28 -4.40
C LYS A 300 -10.82 1.05 -5.68
N ILE A 301 -12.00 0.90 -6.27
CA ILE A 301 -12.40 1.59 -7.51
C ILE A 301 -13.31 2.76 -7.17
N ARG A 302 -13.02 3.92 -7.72
CA ARG A 302 -13.82 5.14 -7.58
C ARG A 302 -14.07 5.83 -8.91
N ALA A 303 -15.12 6.62 -8.93
CA ALA A 303 -15.32 7.68 -9.91
C ALA A 303 -14.52 8.93 -9.48
N GLU A 304 -13.85 9.58 -10.42
CA GLU A 304 -13.01 10.75 -10.20
C GLU A 304 -13.23 11.78 -11.30
N ASP A 305 -14.16 12.71 -11.06
CA ASP A 305 -14.43 13.77 -12.03
C ASP A 305 -13.20 14.66 -12.23
N GLY A 306 -12.86 14.95 -13.47
CA GLY A 306 -11.80 15.87 -13.84
C GLY A 306 -10.39 15.26 -13.89
N ARG A 307 -10.20 13.95 -13.61
CA ARG A 307 -8.89 13.32 -13.79
C ARG A 307 -8.53 13.14 -15.27
N SER A 308 -7.22 13.09 -15.58
CA SER A 308 -6.73 12.70 -16.90
C SER A 308 -6.80 11.20 -17.10
N VAL A 309 -7.02 10.79 -18.36
CA VAL A 309 -6.93 9.39 -18.81
C VAL A 309 -6.09 9.36 -20.07
N ALA A 310 -5.10 8.46 -20.14
CA ALA A 310 -4.15 8.40 -21.24
C ALA A 310 -4.14 7.02 -21.92
N GLY A 311 -4.75 6.92 -23.10
CA GLY A 311 -4.73 5.77 -23.99
C GLY A 311 -5.30 4.48 -23.41
N VAL A 312 -6.27 4.58 -22.49
CA VAL A 312 -6.92 3.43 -21.87
C VAL A 312 -8.00 2.89 -22.80
N ASP A 313 -8.06 1.56 -22.94
CA ASP A 313 -9.15 0.90 -23.64
C ASP A 313 -10.39 0.82 -22.72
N ILE A 314 -11.29 1.79 -22.87
CA ILE A 314 -12.56 1.83 -22.12
C ILE A 314 -13.70 1.13 -22.85
N SER A 315 -13.45 0.55 -24.04
CA SER A 315 -14.49 -0.05 -24.90
C SER A 315 -15.29 -1.18 -24.25
N PRO A 316 -14.77 -1.95 -23.26
CA PRO A 316 -15.59 -2.91 -22.53
C PRO A 316 -16.79 -2.29 -21.80
N PHE A 317 -16.67 -1.02 -21.41
CA PHE A 317 -17.69 -0.28 -20.68
C PHE A 317 -18.32 0.86 -21.49
N ILE A 318 -17.60 1.45 -22.44
CA ILE A 318 -18.05 2.61 -23.20
C ILE A 318 -17.76 2.39 -24.68
N ASN A 319 -18.79 1.98 -25.44
CA ASN A 319 -18.63 1.50 -26.81
C ASN A 319 -18.64 2.61 -27.87
N HIS A 320 -19.45 3.63 -27.69
CA HIS A 320 -19.67 4.67 -28.71
C HIS A 320 -19.67 6.04 -28.03
N LEU A 321 -18.67 6.84 -28.34
CA LEU A 321 -18.67 8.21 -27.89
C LEU A 321 -19.18 9.14 -28.98
N PRO A 322 -19.88 10.25 -28.63
CA PRO A 322 -20.29 11.27 -29.59
C PRO A 322 -19.07 11.75 -30.39
N GLN A 323 -19.29 12.06 -31.67
CA GLN A 323 -18.27 12.53 -32.61
C GLN A 323 -17.22 11.46 -33.02
N GLY A 324 -17.48 10.16 -32.76
CA GLY A 324 -16.58 9.07 -33.15
C GLY A 324 -15.23 9.07 -32.41
N ARG A 325 -15.19 9.55 -31.18
CA ARG A 325 -13.98 9.46 -30.34
C ARG A 325 -13.58 8.01 -30.12
N ASP A 326 -12.30 7.75 -30.20
CA ASP A 326 -11.73 6.42 -30.00
C ASP A 326 -11.92 5.98 -28.54
N THR A 327 -12.49 4.81 -28.32
CA THR A 327 -12.69 4.19 -27.00
C THR A 327 -11.68 3.10 -26.68
N VAL A 328 -10.94 2.62 -27.68
CA VAL A 328 -9.85 1.64 -27.54
C VAL A 328 -8.53 2.31 -27.13
N GLN A 329 -8.30 3.52 -27.63
CA GLN A 329 -7.20 4.39 -27.21
C GLN A 329 -7.76 5.72 -26.70
N PHE A 330 -8.43 5.65 -25.57
CA PHE A 330 -9.16 6.80 -25.06
C PHE A 330 -8.22 7.78 -24.34
N TYR A 331 -8.30 9.06 -24.74
CA TYR A 331 -7.59 10.17 -24.12
C TYR A 331 -8.53 11.27 -23.69
N THR A 332 -8.35 11.78 -22.49
CA THR A 332 -9.01 13.01 -22.02
C THR A 332 -8.20 13.66 -20.90
N GLU A 333 -8.20 14.99 -20.85
CA GLU A 333 -7.64 15.74 -19.73
C GLU A 333 -8.59 15.83 -18.55
N ASN A 334 -9.91 15.67 -18.80
CA ASN A 334 -10.96 15.84 -17.80
C ASN A 334 -12.03 14.76 -18.03
N ALA A 335 -11.87 13.62 -17.39
CA ALA A 335 -12.85 12.54 -17.45
C ALA A 335 -14.08 12.84 -16.60
N SER A 336 -15.26 12.41 -17.06
CA SER A 336 -16.46 12.32 -16.21
C SER A 336 -16.33 11.14 -15.23
N GLY A 337 -17.19 11.10 -14.20
CA GLY A 337 -17.18 10.03 -13.21
C GLY A 337 -17.28 8.63 -13.82
N SER A 338 -18.19 8.40 -14.78
CA SER A 338 -18.33 7.11 -15.47
C SER A 338 -17.07 6.74 -16.26
N THR A 339 -16.48 7.70 -16.96
CA THR A 339 -15.30 7.48 -17.79
C THR A 339 -14.08 7.21 -16.93
N SER A 340 -13.89 7.97 -15.86
CA SER A 340 -12.79 7.78 -14.92
C SER A 340 -12.89 6.45 -14.17
N GLN A 341 -14.12 6.03 -13.83
CA GLN A 341 -14.34 4.74 -13.17
C GLN A 341 -14.07 3.56 -14.10
N ALA A 342 -14.50 3.63 -15.38
CA ALA A 342 -14.17 2.66 -16.40
C ALA A 342 -12.65 2.55 -16.56
N ALA A 343 -11.95 3.69 -16.71
CA ALA A 343 -10.51 3.73 -16.83
C ALA A 343 -9.80 3.16 -15.58
N ASN A 344 -10.27 3.48 -14.37
CA ASN A 344 -9.70 2.99 -13.12
C ASN A 344 -9.77 1.45 -13.03
N ILE A 345 -10.87 0.83 -13.46
CA ILE A 345 -10.98 -0.63 -13.53
C ILE A 345 -9.97 -1.20 -14.51
N ILE A 346 -9.93 -0.70 -15.75
CA ILE A 346 -9.01 -1.23 -16.77
C ILE A 346 -7.54 -1.03 -16.37
N GLU A 347 -7.17 0.09 -15.78
CA GLU A 347 -5.82 0.37 -15.27
C GLU A 347 -5.43 -0.63 -14.16
N ALA A 348 -6.36 -0.96 -13.26
CA ALA A 348 -6.13 -1.97 -12.23
C ALA A 348 -5.95 -3.37 -12.84
N LEU A 349 -6.75 -3.72 -13.84
CA LEU A 349 -6.64 -5.00 -14.55
C LEU A 349 -5.35 -5.10 -15.35
N GLU A 350 -4.92 -4.03 -16.04
CA GLU A 350 -3.69 -3.99 -16.84
C GLU A 350 -2.45 -4.35 -16.01
N VAL A 351 -2.38 -3.88 -14.78
CA VAL A 351 -1.23 -4.16 -13.92
C VAL A 351 -1.43 -5.35 -12.98
N GLY A 352 -2.66 -5.79 -12.78
CA GLY A 352 -2.98 -6.90 -11.89
C GLY A 352 -3.02 -8.27 -12.59
N ILE A 353 -3.41 -8.32 -13.87
CA ILE A 353 -3.48 -9.57 -14.63
C ILE A 353 -2.14 -9.78 -15.35
N ARG A 354 -1.38 -10.79 -14.95
CA ARG A 354 -0.12 -11.17 -15.61
C ARG A 354 -0.38 -12.10 -16.78
N LYS A 355 0.09 -11.76 -17.99
CA LYS A 355 0.16 -12.71 -19.10
C LYS A 355 1.39 -13.60 -18.90
N PHE A 356 1.19 -14.84 -18.47
CA PHE A 356 2.21 -15.87 -18.61
C PHE A 356 2.34 -16.19 -20.10
N GLY A 357 3.58 -16.26 -20.59
CA GLY A 357 3.86 -16.45 -22.00
C GLY A 357 3.05 -17.59 -22.64
N ASN A 358 2.33 -17.26 -23.69
CA ASN A 358 1.65 -18.09 -24.70
C ASN A 358 0.89 -19.37 -24.28
N GLU A 359 0.33 -19.45 -23.06
CA GLU A 359 -0.73 -20.43 -22.79
C GLU A 359 -2.00 -19.67 -22.40
N GLN A 360 -2.93 -19.66 -23.34
CA GLN A 360 -4.29 -19.15 -23.16
C GLN A 360 -4.91 -19.75 -21.91
N CYS A 361 -5.44 -18.92 -21.03
CA CYS A 361 -6.37 -19.34 -19.99
C CYS A 361 -7.65 -19.85 -20.64
N THR A 362 -7.64 -21.06 -21.19
CA THR A 362 -8.83 -21.78 -21.58
C THR A 362 -9.36 -22.52 -20.36
N GLY A 363 -10.49 -22.07 -19.84
CA GLY A 363 -11.46 -22.82 -19.07
C GLY A 363 -10.95 -23.61 -17.87
N PHE A 364 -11.31 -23.16 -16.69
CA PHE A 364 -11.24 -23.94 -15.45
C PHE A 364 -12.19 -25.14 -15.51
N ASN A 365 -11.84 -26.19 -16.25
CA ASN A 365 -12.47 -27.50 -16.16
C ASN A 365 -11.40 -28.57 -15.97
N GLY A 366 -11.41 -29.16 -14.77
CA GLY A 366 -10.93 -30.46 -14.36
C GLY A 366 -9.73 -31.07 -15.10
N CYS A 367 -8.53 -30.94 -14.58
CA CYS A 367 -7.42 -31.82 -14.94
C CYS A 367 -7.47 -33.12 -14.14
N GLN A 368 -7.85 -34.24 -14.79
CA GLN A 368 -7.54 -35.56 -14.34
C GLN A 368 -6.04 -35.85 -14.61
N SER A 369 -5.40 -36.42 -13.59
CA SER A 369 -4.00 -36.86 -13.62
C SER A 369 -3.79 -37.98 -14.61
N ASP A 370 -2.80 -37.86 -15.48
CA ASP A 370 -2.15 -39.02 -16.07
C ASP A 370 -0.64 -38.99 -15.75
N GLY A 371 -0.20 -40.09 -15.18
CA GLY A 371 1.13 -40.25 -14.64
C GLY A 371 2.17 -40.64 -15.67
N SER A 372 3.29 -40.05 -15.57
CA SER A 372 4.64 -40.56 -15.73
C SER A 372 5.61 -39.51 -16.29
N ARG A 373 6.49 -38.96 -15.44
CA ARG A 373 7.89 -38.65 -15.80
C ARG A 373 8.74 -38.37 -14.54
N LYS A 374 9.96 -38.90 -14.63
CA LYS A 374 10.97 -39.06 -13.60
C LYS A 374 11.43 -37.77 -12.94
N LYS A 375 11.77 -37.93 -11.65
CA LYS A 375 12.37 -36.97 -10.70
C LYS A 375 13.62 -36.25 -11.24
N GLU A 376 13.59 -34.92 -11.18
CA GLU A 376 14.72 -34.05 -10.88
C GLU A 376 14.35 -33.29 -9.61
N GLU A 377 14.79 -33.81 -8.48
CA GLU A 377 14.56 -33.24 -7.15
C GLU A 377 15.56 -32.11 -6.92
N GLY A 378 15.07 -30.88 -6.77
CA GLY A 378 15.85 -29.73 -6.29
C GLY A 378 15.44 -28.37 -6.83
N LYS A 379 15.03 -28.26 -8.08
CA LYS A 379 14.59 -26.98 -8.68
C LYS A 379 13.07 -26.84 -8.79
N GLY A 380 12.33 -27.91 -8.52
CA GLY A 380 10.88 -27.94 -8.67
C GLY A 380 10.11 -27.22 -7.56
N ASN A 381 10.65 -27.15 -6.34
CA ASN A 381 9.94 -26.54 -5.21
C ASN A 381 9.94 -25.00 -5.28
N GLU A 382 11.08 -24.38 -5.62
CA GLU A 382 11.15 -22.93 -5.76
C GLU A 382 10.30 -22.42 -6.93
N GLU A 383 10.24 -23.16 -8.02
CA GLU A 383 9.43 -22.81 -9.19
C GLU A 383 7.92 -23.07 -8.95
N GLN A 384 7.58 -24.10 -8.14
CA GLN A 384 6.21 -24.35 -7.71
C GLN A 384 5.74 -23.32 -6.64
N GLU A 385 6.59 -22.93 -5.71
CA GLU A 385 6.29 -21.85 -4.75
C GLU A 385 6.18 -20.49 -5.46
N ARG A 386 7.02 -20.23 -6.44
CA ARG A 386 6.94 -19.04 -7.28
C ARG A 386 5.65 -19.02 -8.09
N ARG A 387 5.26 -20.14 -8.72
CA ARG A 387 3.97 -20.29 -9.44
C ARG A 387 2.76 -20.18 -8.50
N LYS A 388 2.85 -20.68 -7.26
CA LYS A 388 1.81 -20.51 -6.23
C LYS A 388 1.67 -19.03 -5.83
N LYS A 389 2.76 -18.35 -5.54
CA LYS A 389 2.76 -16.88 -5.25
C LYS A 389 2.25 -16.04 -6.43
N GLU A 390 2.44 -16.52 -7.65
CA GLU A 390 2.00 -15.83 -8.87
C GLU A 390 0.51 -16.04 -9.18
N GLN A 391 -0.10 -17.16 -8.76
CA GLN A 391 -1.55 -17.40 -8.87
C GLN A 391 -2.38 -16.56 -7.89
N ASP A 392 -1.78 -16.04 -6.81
CA ASP A 392 -2.47 -15.25 -5.78
C ASP A 392 -2.72 -13.77 -6.16
N LEU A 393 -2.35 -13.34 -7.37
CA LEU A 393 -2.36 -11.93 -7.77
C LEU A 393 -3.49 -11.55 -8.75
N VAL A 394 -4.58 -12.30 -8.79
CA VAL A 394 -5.75 -11.85 -9.55
C VAL A 394 -6.43 -10.69 -8.80
N PRO A 395 -6.70 -9.55 -9.46
CA PRO A 395 -7.31 -8.40 -8.82
C PRO A 395 -8.65 -8.71 -8.14
N VAL A 396 -8.89 -8.05 -7.01
CA VAL A 396 -10.18 -8.00 -6.34
C VAL A 396 -10.67 -6.57 -6.37
N LEU A 397 -11.78 -6.29 -7.03
CA LEU A 397 -12.35 -4.95 -7.12
C LEU A 397 -13.22 -4.67 -5.89
N LEU A 398 -12.94 -3.55 -5.22
CA LEU A 398 -13.73 -3.06 -4.10
C LEU A 398 -14.49 -1.83 -4.56
N VAL A 399 -15.83 -1.89 -4.58
CA VAL A 399 -16.69 -0.82 -5.11
C VAL A 399 -17.68 -0.39 -4.05
N ASP A 400 -17.79 0.92 -3.82
CA ASP A 400 -18.81 1.51 -2.95
C ASP A 400 -19.74 2.38 -3.80
N GLU A 401 -21.06 2.17 -3.69
CA GLU A 401 -22.07 2.95 -4.40
C GLU A 401 -21.89 4.45 -4.18
N ASP A 402 -21.55 4.86 -2.95
CA ASP A 402 -21.40 6.27 -2.58
C ASP A 402 -20.23 6.97 -3.30
N THR A 403 -19.27 6.22 -3.80
CA THR A 403 -18.08 6.72 -4.53
C THR A 403 -18.02 6.31 -5.98
N ALA A 404 -19.08 5.70 -6.48
CA ALA A 404 -19.23 5.23 -7.85
C ALA A 404 -20.16 6.16 -8.66
N ALA A 405 -19.98 6.20 -9.97
CA ALA A 405 -20.89 6.90 -10.87
C ALA A 405 -22.17 6.06 -11.06
N THR A 406 -23.31 6.59 -10.65
CA THR A 406 -24.58 5.84 -10.61
C THR A 406 -24.96 5.25 -11.98
N ASN A 407 -24.82 6.03 -13.06
CA ASN A 407 -25.13 5.59 -14.43
C ASN A 407 -24.13 4.54 -14.97
N PHE A 408 -22.94 4.47 -14.40
CA PHE A 408 -21.97 3.41 -14.68
C PHE A 408 -22.32 2.11 -13.95
N MET A 409 -22.86 2.21 -12.75
CA MET A 409 -23.15 1.02 -11.94
C MET A 409 -24.35 0.25 -12.47
N ILE A 410 -25.43 0.96 -12.80
CA ILE A 410 -26.67 0.34 -13.21
C ILE A 410 -27.46 1.24 -14.16
N ARG A 411 -28.23 0.60 -15.02
CA ARG A 411 -29.25 1.20 -15.86
C ARG A 411 -30.55 0.41 -15.68
N ASP A 412 -31.53 1.03 -15.04
CA ASP A 412 -32.80 0.38 -14.78
C ASP A 412 -33.65 0.19 -16.06
N ARG A 413 -34.66 -0.67 -15.98
CA ARG A 413 -35.54 -0.99 -17.11
C ARG A 413 -36.21 0.25 -17.71
N ARG A 414 -36.67 1.20 -16.91
CA ARG A 414 -37.37 2.39 -17.39
C ARG A 414 -36.43 3.26 -18.23
N MET A 415 -35.20 3.38 -17.82
CA MET A 415 -34.18 4.06 -18.61
C MET A 415 -33.82 3.30 -19.89
N GLN A 416 -33.81 1.96 -19.85
CA GLN A 416 -33.59 1.13 -21.06
C GLN A 416 -34.73 1.28 -22.07
N GLU A 417 -35.97 1.38 -21.61
CA GLU A 417 -37.15 1.61 -22.49
C GLU A 417 -37.17 3.04 -23.04
N LEU A 418 -36.76 4.05 -22.27
CA LEU A 418 -36.76 5.45 -22.68
C LEU A 418 -35.65 5.76 -23.68
N ILE A 419 -34.46 5.23 -23.43
CA ILE A 419 -33.27 5.47 -24.25
C ILE A 419 -32.77 4.11 -24.75
N ALA A 420 -32.88 3.88 -26.06
CA ALA A 420 -32.42 2.64 -26.68
C ALA A 420 -30.89 2.48 -26.56
N LYS A 421 -30.39 1.25 -26.57
CA LYS A 421 -28.96 0.92 -26.37
C LYS A 421 -28.03 1.56 -27.42
N ASP A 422 -28.51 1.75 -28.65
CA ASP A 422 -27.77 2.43 -29.72
C ASP A 422 -27.48 3.91 -29.43
N LYS A 423 -28.21 4.52 -28.47
CA LYS A 423 -28.05 5.90 -28.01
C LYS A 423 -27.34 6.00 -26.67
N GLU A 424 -27.10 4.87 -26.00
CA GLU A 424 -26.44 4.81 -24.70
C GLU A 424 -25.04 4.20 -24.84
N PRO A 425 -23.99 5.02 -24.79
CA PRO A 425 -22.61 4.51 -24.94
C PRO A 425 -22.15 3.65 -23.76
N ILE A 426 -22.72 3.82 -22.58
CA ILE A 426 -22.28 3.14 -21.36
C ILE A 426 -22.93 1.76 -21.27
N THR A 427 -22.12 0.74 -21.08
CA THR A 427 -22.52 -0.59 -20.65
C THR A 427 -22.35 -0.65 -19.13
N PRO A 428 -23.43 -0.81 -18.36
CA PRO A 428 -23.35 -0.74 -16.91
C PRO A 428 -22.53 -1.87 -16.32
N PHE A 429 -21.87 -1.59 -15.19
CA PHE A 429 -20.97 -2.51 -14.49
C PHE A 429 -21.65 -3.83 -14.12
N ILE A 430 -22.96 -3.79 -13.76
CA ILE A 430 -23.74 -4.99 -13.45
C ILE A 430 -23.74 -6.01 -14.59
N ASP A 431 -23.65 -5.58 -15.85
CA ASP A 431 -23.62 -6.47 -17.01
C ASP A 431 -22.24 -7.04 -17.30
N LYS A 432 -21.18 -6.46 -16.71
CA LYS A 432 -19.80 -6.85 -16.91
C LYS A 432 -19.20 -7.62 -15.73
N VAL A 433 -19.75 -7.49 -14.53
CA VAL A 433 -19.15 -8.06 -13.32
C VAL A 433 -19.05 -9.59 -13.35
N LYS A 434 -20.05 -10.28 -13.92
CA LYS A 434 -20.00 -11.74 -14.12
C LYS A 434 -18.93 -12.16 -15.12
N GLN A 435 -18.80 -11.39 -16.20
CA GLN A 435 -17.79 -11.64 -17.24
C GLN A 435 -16.37 -11.42 -16.66
N LEU A 436 -16.17 -10.37 -15.86
CA LEU A 436 -14.90 -10.13 -15.15
C LEU A 436 -14.47 -11.35 -14.31
N TYR A 437 -15.42 -11.96 -13.59
CA TYR A 437 -15.09 -13.15 -12.82
C TYR A 437 -14.89 -14.39 -13.72
N ALA A 438 -15.78 -14.62 -14.68
CA ALA A 438 -15.73 -15.82 -15.54
C ALA A 438 -14.53 -15.84 -16.49
N ASP A 439 -14.22 -14.68 -17.11
CA ASP A 439 -13.21 -14.57 -18.17
C ASP A 439 -11.81 -14.23 -17.60
N CYS A 440 -11.76 -13.46 -16.50
CA CYS A 440 -10.52 -12.93 -15.94
C CYS A 440 -10.23 -13.42 -14.50
N GLY A 441 -11.14 -14.15 -13.86
CA GLY A 441 -10.99 -14.57 -12.45
C GLY A 441 -11.12 -13.43 -11.43
N VAL A 442 -11.52 -12.23 -11.86
CA VAL A 442 -11.54 -11.02 -11.03
C VAL A 442 -12.74 -11.04 -10.09
N SER A 443 -12.49 -11.19 -8.81
CA SER A 443 -13.54 -11.12 -7.79
C SER A 443 -13.95 -9.67 -7.50
N THR A 444 -15.17 -9.47 -7.05
CA THR A 444 -15.69 -8.12 -6.75
C THR A 444 -16.45 -8.11 -5.43
N ILE A 445 -16.13 -7.14 -4.56
CA ILE A 445 -16.90 -6.84 -3.34
C ILE A 445 -17.59 -5.49 -3.56
N LEU A 446 -18.92 -5.49 -3.55
CA LEU A 446 -19.74 -4.30 -3.81
C LEU A 446 -20.52 -3.92 -2.54
N VAL A 447 -20.52 -2.65 -2.20
CA VAL A 447 -21.47 -2.07 -1.26
C VAL A 447 -22.57 -1.40 -2.05
N MET A 448 -23.82 -1.84 -1.85
CA MET A 448 -25.00 -1.29 -2.51
C MET A 448 -26.12 -1.05 -1.51
N GLY A 449 -26.74 0.12 -1.60
CA GLY A 449 -27.90 0.48 -0.78
C GLY A 449 -29.17 0.76 -1.59
N GLY A 450 -29.01 1.11 -2.88
CA GLY A 450 -30.07 1.66 -3.71
C GLY A 450 -30.68 0.71 -4.74
N SER A 451 -30.00 -0.39 -5.14
CA SER A 451 -30.50 -1.28 -6.20
C SER A 451 -30.46 -2.76 -5.81
N GLY A 452 -31.60 -3.43 -5.98
CA GLY A 452 -31.73 -4.88 -5.83
C GLY A 452 -31.37 -5.69 -7.08
N ASP A 453 -31.11 -5.07 -8.22
CA ASP A 453 -30.80 -5.78 -9.48
C ASP A 453 -29.47 -6.55 -9.38
N TYR A 454 -28.56 -6.13 -8.49
CA TYR A 454 -27.33 -6.85 -8.22
C TYR A 454 -27.54 -8.22 -7.55
N PHE A 455 -28.73 -8.54 -7.02
CA PHE A 455 -29.03 -9.88 -6.52
C PHE A 455 -28.97 -10.95 -7.62
N ASP A 456 -29.24 -10.57 -8.88
CA ASP A 456 -29.18 -11.47 -10.04
C ASP A 456 -27.74 -11.90 -10.39
N VAL A 457 -26.75 -11.12 -9.96
CA VAL A 457 -25.35 -11.35 -10.32
C VAL A 457 -24.48 -11.77 -9.14
N ALA A 458 -24.94 -11.57 -7.91
CA ALA A 458 -24.16 -11.85 -6.70
C ALA A 458 -24.13 -13.36 -6.36
N ASP A 459 -22.93 -13.86 -6.06
CA ASP A 459 -22.72 -15.21 -5.52
C ASP A 459 -23.00 -15.26 -4.02
N THR A 460 -22.63 -14.20 -3.30
CA THR A 460 -22.81 -14.03 -1.86
C THR A 460 -23.43 -12.68 -1.55
N VAL A 461 -24.43 -12.66 -0.67
CA VAL A 461 -25.08 -11.41 -0.21
C VAL A 461 -25.01 -11.33 1.30
N ILE A 462 -24.35 -10.28 1.80
CA ILE A 462 -24.16 -9.98 3.23
C ILE A 462 -25.02 -8.76 3.57
N SER A 463 -25.94 -8.90 4.51
CA SER A 463 -26.73 -7.78 5.04
C SER A 463 -26.09 -7.26 6.32
N MET A 464 -25.88 -5.94 6.38
CA MET A 464 -25.49 -5.25 7.62
C MET A 464 -26.72 -4.67 8.31
N ASP A 465 -26.95 -5.07 9.54
CA ASP A 465 -28.00 -4.52 10.41
C ASP A 465 -27.43 -4.25 11.80
N ASN A 466 -27.55 -3.00 12.28
CA ASN A 466 -27.02 -2.57 13.57
C ASN A 466 -25.58 -3.02 13.81
N PHE A 467 -24.72 -2.84 12.79
CA PHE A 467 -23.30 -3.20 12.77
C PHE A 467 -22.99 -4.70 12.81
N GLN A 468 -24.01 -5.56 12.69
CA GLN A 468 -23.87 -7.01 12.60
C GLN A 468 -24.07 -7.49 11.16
N ALA A 469 -23.30 -8.52 10.78
CA ALA A 469 -23.35 -9.11 9.44
C ALA A 469 -24.23 -10.35 9.42
N TYR A 470 -25.07 -10.47 8.39
CA TYR A 470 -25.93 -11.63 8.16
C TYR A 470 -25.77 -12.13 6.73
N ASN A 471 -25.63 -13.43 6.54
CA ASN A 471 -25.69 -14.01 5.22
C ASN A 471 -27.16 -14.12 4.79
N VAL A 472 -27.53 -13.38 3.77
CA VAL A 472 -28.90 -13.34 3.22
C VAL A 472 -28.94 -13.80 1.75
N THR A 473 -27.94 -14.56 1.32
CA THR A 473 -27.77 -15.00 -0.08
C THR A 473 -29.00 -15.71 -0.62
N GLU A 474 -29.53 -16.71 0.09
CA GLU A 474 -30.69 -17.46 -0.37
C GLU A 474 -31.94 -16.57 -0.47
N LYS A 475 -32.17 -15.71 0.53
CA LYS A 475 -33.27 -14.74 0.51
C LYS A 475 -33.14 -13.75 -0.65
N ALA A 476 -31.93 -13.29 -0.96
CA ALA A 476 -31.68 -12.40 -2.09
C ALA A 476 -31.98 -13.11 -3.43
N LYS A 477 -31.58 -14.38 -3.58
CA LYS A 477 -31.90 -15.20 -4.77
C LYS A 477 -33.41 -15.45 -4.92
N GLU A 478 -34.14 -15.71 -3.83
CA GLU A 478 -35.58 -15.84 -3.85
C GLU A 478 -36.25 -14.55 -4.33
N ILE A 479 -35.80 -13.39 -3.85
CA ILE A 479 -36.28 -12.08 -4.27
C ILE A 479 -35.95 -11.85 -5.75
N ALA A 480 -34.72 -12.11 -6.19
CA ALA A 480 -34.31 -12.01 -7.58
C ALA A 480 -35.23 -12.84 -8.49
N ASN A 481 -35.45 -14.11 -8.15
CA ASN A 481 -36.35 -14.99 -8.91
C ASN A 481 -37.80 -14.49 -8.96
N LYS A 482 -38.29 -13.91 -7.85
CA LYS A 482 -39.66 -13.38 -7.79
C LYS A 482 -39.87 -12.17 -8.69
N TYR A 483 -38.84 -11.33 -8.82
CA TYR A 483 -38.89 -10.10 -9.62
C TYR A 483 -38.06 -10.19 -10.90
N SER A 484 -37.61 -11.42 -11.25
CA SER A 484 -36.82 -11.67 -12.45
C SER A 484 -37.55 -11.24 -13.72
N ALA A 485 -36.77 -10.83 -14.72
CA ALA A 485 -37.19 -10.48 -16.08
C ALA A 485 -37.59 -9.04 -16.35
N SER A 486 -37.15 -8.09 -15.57
CA SER A 486 -37.46 -6.69 -15.93
C SER A 486 -36.37 -6.01 -16.78
N ARG A 487 -35.07 -6.34 -16.60
CA ARG A 487 -33.94 -5.66 -17.26
C ARG A 487 -33.29 -6.52 -18.34
N ALA A 488 -32.99 -5.95 -19.51
CA ALA A 488 -32.20 -6.62 -20.55
C ALA A 488 -30.69 -6.51 -20.24
N ALA A 489 -29.95 -7.60 -20.44
CA ALA A 489 -28.49 -7.56 -20.37
C ALA A 489 -27.92 -6.85 -21.61
N GLU A 490 -27.05 -5.86 -21.39
CA GLU A 490 -26.47 -5.02 -22.45
C GLU A 490 -24.95 -5.27 -22.62
N GLY A 491 -24.38 -6.18 -21.83
CA GLY A 491 -22.93 -6.40 -21.71
C GLY A 491 -22.28 -7.27 -22.80
N GLY A 492 -23.05 -7.86 -23.71
CA GLY A 492 -22.53 -8.84 -24.67
C GLY A 492 -22.19 -10.18 -23.98
N GLU A 493 -21.38 -11.04 -24.66
CA GLU A 493 -21.08 -12.41 -24.20
C GLU A 493 -19.78 -12.54 -23.43
N SER A 494 -18.81 -11.62 -23.59
CA SER A 494 -17.50 -11.67 -22.95
C SER A 494 -17.04 -10.29 -22.50
N PHE A 495 -16.04 -10.26 -21.58
CA PHE A 495 -15.42 -9.02 -21.14
C PHE A 495 -14.52 -8.41 -22.22
N GLY A 496 -13.81 -9.23 -22.96
CA GLY A 496 -12.80 -8.84 -23.94
C GLY A 496 -11.37 -8.97 -23.39
N GLU A 497 -10.39 -8.64 -24.24
CA GLU A 497 -8.99 -8.68 -23.86
C GLU A 497 -8.54 -7.40 -23.16
N ILE A 498 -7.64 -7.52 -22.19
CA ILE A 498 -7.01 -6.37 -21.54
C ILE A 498 -5.84 -5.89 -22.41
N THR A 499 -5.91 -4.64 -22.85
CA THR A 499 -4.88 -3.99 -23.65
C THR A 499 -3.75 -3.50 -22.75
N HIS A 500 -2.50 -3.75 -23.16
CA HIS A 500 -1.32 -3.27 -22.45
C HIS A 500 -0.75 -2.03 -23.14
N ARG A 501 -0.45 -0.98 -22.38
CA ARG A 501 0.05 0.30 -22.87
C ARG A 501 1.55 0.41 -22.68
N VAL A 502 2.23 0.99 -23.67
CA VAL A 502 3.67 1.32 -23.65
C VAL A 502 3.81 2.82 -23.39
N PRO A 503 4.31 3.25 -22.24
CA PRO A 503 4.48 4.67 -21.96
C PRO A 503 5.61 5.29 -22.81
N VAL A 504 5.35 6.48 -23.34
CA VAL A 504 6.35 7.25 -24.07
C VAL A 504 7.36 7.84 -23.07
N PRO A 505 8.65 7.53 -23.17
CA PRO A 505 9.64 7.95 -22.17
C PRO A 505 9.67 9.47 -21.91
N ALA A 506 9.47 10.31 -22.90
CA ALA A 506 9.48 11.76 -22.77
C ALA A 506 8.30 12.32 -21.96
N SER A 507 7.19 11.56 -21.84
CA SER A 507 5.98 12.00 -21.14
C SER A 507 6.08 11.94 -19.61
N LEU A 508 7.06 11.22 -19.06
CA LEU A 508 7.35 11.16 -17.64
C LEU A 508 8.59 11.99 -17.32
N ASP A 509 8.42 13.30 -17.12
CA ASP A 509 9.54 14.23 -16.91
C ASP A 509 9.62 14.72 -15.47
N PRO A 510 10.58 14.22 -14.65
CA PRO A 510 10.77 14.67 -13.29
C PRO A 510 11.49 16.01 -13.17
N SER A 511 11.93 16.62 -14.29
CA SER A 511 12.77 17.82 -14.27
C SER A 511 11.96 19.10 -14.02
N ARG A 512 12.61 20.11 -13.44
CA ARG A 512 12.07 21.46 -13.35
C ARG A 512 13.14 22.52 -13.41
N GLY A 513 13.13 23.28 -14.47
CA GLY A 513 14.10 24.36 -14.70
C GLY A 513 15.53 23.79 -14.83
N ARG A 514 16.42 24.14 -13.88
CA ARG A 514 17.80 23.63 -13.84
C ARG A 514 17.99 22.36 -13.01
N ARG A 515 16.91 21.79 -12.47
CA ARG A 515 16.96 20.58 -11.64
C ARG A 515 16.55 19.39 -12.49
N ASP A 516 17.41 18.39 -12.54
CA ASP A 516 17.13 17.13 -13.26
C ASP A 516 15.98 16.34 -12.61
N VAL A 517 15.86 16.42 -11.29
CA VAL A 517 14.77 15.80 -10.54
C VAL A 517 14.19 16.79 -9.52
N ARG A 518 12.89 17.02 -9.59
CA ARG A 518 12.11 17.72 -8.58
C ARG A 518 10.90 16.91 -8.23
N VAL A 519 10.97 16.28 -7.06
CA VAL A 519 9.89 15.52 -6.46
C VAL A 519 9.60 16.08 -5.07
N LYS A 520 8.35 16.28 -4.72
CA LYS A 520 7.94 16.76 -3.39
C LYS A 520 6.58 16.20 -3.02
N VAL A 521 6.53 15.49 -1.92
CA VAL A 521 5.29 15.05 -1.27
C VAL A 521 4.81 16.15 -0.32
N ARG A 522 3.54 16.54 -0.41
CA ARG A 522 2.95 17.58 0.44
C ARG A 522 2.13 17.00 1.57
N ASP A 523 1.36 15.96 1.30
CA ASP A 523 0.61 15.19 2.29
C ASP A 523 0.57 13.70 1.88
N VAL A 524 -0.40 12.92 2.34
CA VAL A 524 -0.59 11.52 1.97
C VAL A 524 -1.18 11.34 0.57
N ASP A 525 -1.70 12.39 -0.04
CA ASP A 525 -2.49 12.37 -1.28
C ASP A 525 -2.00 13.31 -2.38
N GLU A 526 -0.97 14.15 -2.12
CA GLU A 526 -0.48 15.12 -3.11
C GLU A 526 1.01 14.97 -3.39
N LEU A 527 1.34 14.74 -4.67
CA LEU A 527 2.69 14.57 -5.18
C LEU A 527 3.00 15.60 -6.26
N ALA A 528 4.03 16.43 -6.04
CA ALA A 528 4.62 17.24 -7.11
C ALA A 528 5.74 16.46 -7.81
N PHE A 529 5.61 16.23 -9.12
CA PHE A 529 6.55 15.52 -9.98
C PHE A 529 6.96 16.42 -11.17
N GLY A 530 8.21 16.86 -11.20
CA GLY A 530 8.65 17.83 -12.18
C GLY A 530 7.85 19.14 -12.11
N ASN A 531 7.13 19.45 -13.19
CA ASN A 531 6.26 20.62 -13.29
C ASN A 531 4.79 20.34 -12.91
N GLU A 532 4.43 19.09 -12.67
CA GLU A 532 3.07 18.67 -12.45
C GLU A 532 2.76 18.41 -10.98
N GLU A 533 1.49 18.51 -10.63
CA GLU A 533 0.93 18.09 -9.35
C GLU A 533 -0.03 16.93 -9.62
N ILE A 534 0.21 15.80 -8.95
CA ILE A 534 -0.57 14.57 -9.06
C ILE A 534 -1.44 14.49 -7.81
N ASP A 535 -2.76 14.49 -8.01
CA ASP A 535 -3.74 14.24 -6.97
C ASP A 535 -3.99 12.73 -6.85
N LEU A 536 -3.73 12.18 -5.67
CA LEU A 536 -3.93 10.78 -5.31
C LEU A 536 -4.98 10.61 -4.21
N GLY A 537 -5.77 11.65 -3.92
CA GLY A 537 -6.81 11.61 -2.89
C GLY A 537 -7.90 10.55 -3.12
N ALA A 538 -8.07 10.11 -4.38
CA ALA A 538 -8.94 9.01 -4.71
C ALA A 538 -8.28 7.62 -4.62
N VAL A 539 -6.97 7.55 -4.38
CA VAL A 539 -6.22 6.30 -4.16
C VAL A 539 -6.20 6.00 -2.66
N GLU A 540 -7.35 5.60 -2.13
CA GLU A 540 -7.62 5.49 -0.69
C GLU A 540 -6.76 4.46 0.04
N GLN A 541 -6.04 3.60 -0.69
CA GLN A 541 -5.14 2.59 -0.13
C GLN A 541 -3.72 3.11 0.08
N ILE A 542 -3.40 4.35 -0.27
CA ILE A 542 -2.20 5.02 0.22
C ILE A 542 -2.45 5.42 1.68
N ALA A 543 -1.85 4.69 2.60
CA ALA A 543 -2.08 4.85 4.03
C ALA A 543 -1.04 5.75 4.72
N ASP A 544 0.08 6.03 4.05
CA ASP A 544 1.23 6.70 4.67
C ASP A 544 2.00 7.58 3.67
N SER A 545 2.42 8.76 4.10
CA SER A 545 3.21 9.67 3.28
C SER A 545 4.58 9.10 2.85
N GLY A 546 5.11 8.12 3.57
CA GLY A 546 6.31 7.38 3.20
C GLY A 546 6.11 6.53 1.96
N GLN A 547 4.90 5.96 1.75
CA GLN A 547 4.54 5.27 0.51
C GLN A 547 4.59 6.25 -0.66
N LEU A 548 4.03 7.43 -0.50
CA LEU A 548 4.01 8.44 -1.56
C LEU A 548 5.42 8.93 -1.92
N ARG A 549 6.34 9.04 -0.93
CA ARG A 549 7.75 9.35 -1.18
C ARG A 549 8.45 8.23 -1.96
N ALA A 550 8.21 6.99 -1.59
CA ALA A 550 8.77 5.83 -2.28
C ALA A 550 8.20 5.69 -3.70
N ILE A 551 6.88 5.88 -3.89
CA ILE A 551 6.23 5.91 -5.22
C ILE A 551 6.86 6.97 -6.10
N ALA A 552 7.06 8.17 -5.59
CA ALA A 552 7.66 9.26 -6.33
C ALA A 552 9.11 8.95 -6.78
N ALA A 553 9.89 8.33 -5.91
CA ALA A 553 11.25 7.87 -6.22
C ALA A 553 11.22 6.68 -7.20
N ALA A 554 10.25 5.77 -7.06
CA ALA A 554 10.04 4.66 -7.99
C ALA A 554 9.64 5.12 -9.41
N MET A 555 8.85 6.20 -9.52
CA MET A 555 8.55 6.83 -10.82
C MET A 555 9.82 7.37 -11.50
N VAL A 556 10.73 7.96 -10.72
CA VAL A 556 12.04 8.43 -11.26
C VAL A 556 12.89 7.23 -11.67
N CYS A 557 12.96 6.18 -10.86
CA CYS A 557 13.67 4.94 -11.18
C CYS A 557 13.10 4.29 -12.45
N ALA A 558 11.78 4.14 -12.56
CA ALA A 558 11.09 3.62 -13.75
C ALA A 558 11.48 4.40 -15.01
N LYS A 559 11.46 5.75 -14.94
CA LYS A 559 11.85 6.64 -16.03
C LYS A 559 13.31 6.43 -16.46
N GLN A 560 14.22 6.35 -15.49
CA GLN A 560 15.66 6.33 -15.77
C GLN A 560 16.16 4.96 -16.23
N GLN A 561 15.55 3.88 -15.74
CA GLN A 561 16.08 2.53 -15.95
C GLN A 561 15.26 1.68 -16.91
N TYR A 562 13.93 1.84 -16.96
CA TYR A 562 13.06 0.88 -17.61
C TYR A 562 12.20 1.42 -18.74
N MET A 563 11.93 2.74 -18.82
CA MET A 563 11.11 3.33 -19.86
C MET A 563 11.91 3.50 -21.16
N ASP A 564 11.88 2.47 -22.00
CA ASP A 564 12.59 2.42 -23.28
C ASP A 564 11.68 2.66 -24.51
N GLY A 565 10.38 2.90 -24.29
CA GLY A 565 9.37 3.02 -25.35
C GLY A 565 8.97 1.70 -26.02
N LYS A 566 9.31 0.56 -25.40
CA LYS A 566 8.95 -0.80 -25.87
C LYS A 566 8.25 -1.63 -24.80
N ARG A 567 8.69 -1.49 -23.56
CA ARG A 567 8.09 -2.18 -22.41
C ARG A 567 6.74 -1.59 -22.07
N THR A 568 5.79 -2.45 -21.76
CA THR A 568 4.48 -2.03 -21.24
C THR A 568 4.61 -1.43 -19.84
N LEU A 569 3.58 -0.68 -19.42
CA LEU A 569 3.50 -0.13 -18.07
C LEU A 569 3.58 -1.25 -17.01
N SER A 570 2.88 -2.37 -17.24
CA SER A 570 2.94 -3.53 -16.33
C SER A 570 4.35 -4.12 -16.24
N GLU A 571 5.04 -4.33 -17.37
CA GLU A 571 6.43 -4.83 -17.40
C GLU A 571 7.41 -3.89 -16.68
N ILE A 572 7.26 -2.57 -16.83
CA ILE A 572 8.08 -1.57 -16.14
C ILE A 572 7.87 -1.63 -14.63
N ILE A 573 6.61 -1.69 -14.19
CA ILE A 573 6.27 -1.80 -12.78
C ILE A 573 6.79 -3.11 -12.19
N ASP A 574 6.68 -4.24 -12.91
CA ASP A 574 7.22 -5.52 -12.48
C ASP A 574 8.74 -5.46 -12.22
N LEU A 575 9.50 -4.81 -13.11
CA LEU A 575 10.94 -4.64 -12.94
C LEU A 575 11.28 -3.78 -11.73
N VAL A 576 10.61 -2.64 -11.55
CA VAL A 576 10.82 -1.78 -10.38
C VAL A 576 10.50 -2.52 -9.08
N MET A 577 9.39 -3.27 -9.05
CA MET A 577 9.01 -4.03 -7.85
C MET A 577 9.96 -5.20 -7.56
N ALA A 578 10.47 -5.88 -8.60
CA ALA A 578 11.45 -6.95 -8.45
C ALA A 578 12.79 -6.45 -7.91
N ASP A 579 13.27 -5.30 -8.36
CA ASP A 579 14.47 -4.67 -7.83
C ASP A 579 14.29 -4.30 -6.35
N ILE A 580 13.14 -3.71 -6.00
CA ILE A 580 12.83 -3.37 -4.59
C ILE A 580 12.77 -4.64 -3.73
N GLU A 581 12.20 -5.74 -4.23
CA GLU A 581 12.12 -7.01 -3.50
C GLU A 581 13.52 -7.61 -3.27
N THR A 582 14.41 -7.48 -4.24
CA THR A 582 15.75 -8.09 -4.23
C THR A 582 16.75 -7.26 -3.42
N GLU A 583 16.76 -5.94 -3.62
CA GLU A 583 17.79 -5.04 -3.09
C GLU A 583 17.26 -4.08 -2.00
N GLY A 584 15.93 -4.05 -1.79
CA GLY A 584 15.26 -3.13 -0.89
C GLY A 584 15.00 -1.74 -1.49
N MET A 585 14.25 -0.91 -0.77
CA MET A 585 13.89 0.44 -1.24
C MET A 585 15.08 1.43 -1.31
N ASP A 586 16.26 1.06 -0.84
CA ASP A 586 17.45 1.92 -0.92
C ASP A 586 17.90 2.18 -2.35
N ILE A 587 17.55 1.30 -3.30
CA ILE A 587 17.81 1.50 -4.74
C ILE A 587 17.09 2.73 -5.32
N LEU A 588 16.03 3.16 -4.69
CA LEU A 588 15.22 4.30 -5.14
C LEU A 588 15.89 5.66 -4.90
N SER A 589 17.00 5.69 -4.15
CA SER A 589 17.70 6.93 -3.82
C SER A 589 19.22 6.74 -3.82
N SER A 590 19.96 7.77 -4.24
CA SER A 590 21.42 7.79 -4.14
C SER A 590 21.95 7.95 -2.71
N PHE A 591 21.08 8.21 -1.74
CA PHE A 591 21.40 8.36 -0.32
C PHE A 591 20.47 7.50 0.52
N PRO A 592 20.93 6.99 1.68
CA PRO A 592 20.07 6.27 2.62
C PRO A 592 18.93 7.17 3.12
N GLU A 593 17.73 6.93 2.60
CA GLU A 593 16.52 7.62 3.05
C GLU A 593 15.90 6.86 4.23
N GLY A 594 15.43 7.58 5.25
CA GLY A 594 14.78 6.98 6.42
C GLY A 594 13.25 7.09 6.42
N ASP A 595 12.66 7.62 5.37
CA ASP A 595 11.23 7.95 5.32
C ASP A 595 10.46 7.33 4.14
N PHE A 596 11.04 6.30 3.50
CA PHE A 596 10.31 5.46 2.57
C PHE A 596 9.50 4.39 3.30
N ALA A 597 8.32 4.10 2.76
CA ALA A 597 7.49 2.96 3.15
C ALA A 597 7.04 2.19 1.91
N MET A 598 6.94 0.87 2.03
CA MET A 598 6.57 -0.03 0.94
C MET A 598 5.16 0.30 0.43
N PHE A 599 5.00 0.30 -0.87
CA PHE A 599 3.78 0.51 -1.64
C PHE A 599 3.51 -0.70 -2.52
N ARG A 600 2.29 -0.82 -3.02
CA ARG A 600 1.94 -1.89 -3.94
C ARG A 600 2.05 -1.40 -5.39
N ARG A 601 2.14 -2.32 -6.33
CA ARG A 601 2.18 -2.03 -7.77
C ARG A 601 0.99 -1.16 -8.24
N PHE A 602 -0.18 -1.31 -7.60
CA PHE A 602 -1.40 -0.59 -7.95
C PHE A 602 -1.30 0.91 -7.64
N GLU A 603 -0.69 1.28 -6.50
CA GLU A 603 -0.47 2.69 -6.15
C GLU A 603 0.58 3.34 -7.06
N LEU A 604 1.64 2.62 -7.45
CA LEU A 604 2.61 3.11 -8.42
C LEU A 604 1.95 3.33 -9.79
N ALA A 605 1.17 2.35 -10.26
CA ALA A 605 0.41 2.48 -11.50
C ALA A 605 -0.58 3.66 -11.45
N ALA A 606 -1.30 3.81 -10.33
CA ALA A 606 -2.25 4.89 -10.12
C ALA A 606 -1.58 6.27 -10.17
N ALA A 607 -0.38 6.42 -9.61
CA ALA A 607 0.38 7.66 -9.66
C ALA A 607 0.84 8.00 -11.09
N ILE A 608 1.36 7.02 -11.83
CA ILE A 608 1.77 7.20 -13.23
C ILE A 608 0.55 7.56 -14.10
N ASN A 609 -0.57 6.87 -13.94
CA ASN A 609 -1.79 7.09 -14.72
C ASN A 609 -2.46 8.45 -14.47
N ARG A 610 -2.14 9.13 -13.37
CA ARG A 610 -2.67 10.47 -13.05
C ARG A 610 -1.78 11.62 -13.48
N LEU A 611 -0.61 11.34 -14.09
CA LEU A 611 0.18 12.36 -14.76
C LEU A 611 -0.58 12.88 -15.99
N ARG A 612 -0.79 14.18 -16.07
CA ARG A 612 -1.48 14.81 -17.22
C ARG A 612 -0.65 14.77 -18.49
N SER A 613 0.69 14.80 -18.35
CA SER A 613 1.63 14.66 -19.46
C SER A 613 1.75 13.23 -19.99
N LEU A 614 1.22 12.23 -19.29
CA LEU A 614 1.38 10.83 -19.68
C LEU A 614 0.86 10.61 -21.12
N SER A 615 1.74 10.08 -21.96
CA SER A 615 1.43 9.63 -23.31
C SER A 615 1.84 8.17 -23.46
N VAL A 616 1.00 7.38 -24.10
CA VAL A 616 1.22 5.94 -24.28
C VAL A 616 0.95 5.51 -25.71
N VAL A 617 1.47 4.35 -26.10
CA VAL A 617 1.15 3.67 -27.36
C VAL A 617 0.60 2.29 -27.02
N ALA A 618 -0.44 1.83 -27.72
CA ALA A 618 -0.93 0.47 -27.52
C ALA A 618 0.16 -0.53 -28.00
N LYS A 619 0.42 -1.57 -27.21
CA LYS A 619 1.25 -2.69 -27.64
C LYS A 619 0.40 -3.55 -28.58
N ARG A 620 0.75 -3.55 -29.87
CA ARG A 620 0.14 -4.42 -30.88
C ARG A 620 0.63 -5.85 -30.75
#